data_6f880f3c9172396d1d539e3f1b5889a9
#
_entry.id   6f880f3c9172396d1d539e3f1b5889a9
#
_cell.length_a   1.000
_cell.length_b   1.000
_cell.length_c   1.000
_cell.angle_alpha   90.00
_cell.angle_beta   90.00
_cell.angle_gamma   90.00
#
_symmetry.space_group_name_H-M   'P 1'
#
loop_
_entity.id
_entity.type
_entity.pdbx_description
1 polymer ?
#
loop_
_entity_poly.entity_id
_entity_poly.type
_entity_poly.pdbx_seq_one_letter_code
_entity_poly.pdbx_strand_id
1 'polypeptide(L)'
;MKKLIVPLALLLLAACGQKAPKAQDNVQEEKPKGPIAQIEFPEGTEYNFGTYYEREDKTHDFLVRNPGKVPLVITELETSCGCTKAIGPEKPILEGQTDTIHVIYDGNGFTEGNWIKQVRIHANIEEPFIDLTLKGAYFDNQ
;
A
#
# COMPACT_ATOMS: atom_id res chain seq x y z
N MET A 1 -40.78 -71.68 -23.01
CA MET A 1 -41.76 -70.63 -23.23
C MET A 1 -41.75 -69.72 -21.96
N LYS A 2 -40.93 -68.74 -21.84
CA LYS A 2 -41.08 -67.62 -20.96
C LYS A 2 -40.08 -66.54 -21.37
N LYS A 3 -40.56 -65.47 -21.97
CA LYS A 3 -39.79 -64.33 -22.48
C LYS A 3 -39.37 -63.47 -21.25
N LEU A 4 -38.07 -63.32 -20.95
CA LEU A 4 -37.56 -62.43 -19.94
C LEU A 4 -37.22 -61.10 -20.60
N ILE A 5 -38.00 -60.10 -20.33
CA ILE A 5 -37.77 -58.73 -20.77
C ILE A 5 -36.87 -58.06 -19.72
N VAL A 6 -35.64 -57.67 -20.09
CA VAL A 6 -34.74 -56.91 -19.28
C VAL A 6 -34.93 -55.42 -19.61
N PRO A 7 -35.28 -54.57 -18.67
CA PRO A 7 -35.33 -53.11 -18.93
C PRO A 7 -33.95 -52.53 -18.92
N LEU A 8 -33.58 -51.84 -19.98
CA LEU A 8 -32.39 -51.04 -20.15
C LEU A 8 -32.47 -49.78 -19.26
N ALA A 9 -31.75 -49.77 -18.17
CA ALA A 9 -31.64 -48.60 -17.31
C ALA A 9 -30.69 -47.58 -17.94
N LEU A 10 -31.27 -46.47 -18.40
CA LEU A 10 -30.54 -45.30 -18.95
C LEU A 10 -29.91 -44.52 -17.80
N LEU A 11 -28.59 -44.66 -17.64
CA LEU A 11 -27.81 -43.90 -16.63
C LEU A 11 -27.56 -42.48 -17.17
N LEU A 12 -28.32 -41.50 -16.70
CA LEU A 12 -28.06 -40.07 -16.91
C LEU A 12 -26.89 -39.63 -16.03
N LEU A 13 -25.72 -39.48 -16.62
CA LEU A 13 -24.59 -38.80 -16.00
C LEU A 13 -24.84 -37.29 -15.96
N ALA A 14 -25.31 -36.78 -14.85
CA ALA A 14 -25.36 -35.36 -14.58
C ALA A 14 -23.94 -34.86 -14.32
N ALA A 15 -23.35 -34.20 -15.31
CA ALA A 15 -22.10 -33.47 -15.16
C ALA A 15 -22.36 -32.23 -14.27
N CYS A 16 -22.06 -32.34 -12.99
CA CYS A 16 -21.93 -31.18 -12.10
C CYS A 16 -20.68 -30.38 -12.50
N GLY A 17 -20.88 -29.36 -13.31
CA GLY A 17 -19.87 -28.30 -13.51
C GLY A 17 -19.67 -27.50 -12.22
N GLN A 18 -18.68 -27.88 -11.44
CA GLN A 18 -18.22 -27.04 -10.32
C GLN A 18 -17.52 -25.82 -10.88
N LYS A 19 -18.26 -24.70 -10.94
CA LYS A 19 -17.72 -23.37 -11.13
C LYS A 19 -16.92 -23.04 -9.88
N ALA A 20 -15.57 -23.04 -9.99
CA ALA A 20 -14.70 -22.56 -8.94
C ALA A 20 -15.11 -21.13 -8.56
N PRO A 21 -15.23 -20.79 -7.27
CA PRO A 21 -15.46 -19.42 -6.87
C PRO A 21 -14.20 -18.61 -7.20
N LYS A 22 -14.33 -17.63 -8.11
CA LYS A 22 -13.36 -16.57 -8.24
C LYS A 22 -13.38 -15.83 -6.91
N ALA A 23 -12.32 -15.95 -6.13
CA ALA A 23 -12.03 -15.04 -5.04
C ALA A 23 -11.88 -13.63 -5.66
N GLN A 24 -12.95 -12.87 -5.62
CA GLN A 24 -12.90 -11.45 -5.76
C GLN A 24 -12.44 -10.95 -4.39
N ASP A 25 -11.15 -10.64 -4.27
CA ASP A 25 -10.64 -9.80 -3.20
C ASP A 25 -11.31 -8.44 -3.34
N ASN A 26 -12.49 -8.36 -2.75
CA ASN A 26 -13.20 -7.11 -2.57
C ASN A 26 -12.59 -6.48 -1.30
N VAL A 27 -11.39 -5.91 -1.43
CA VAL A 27 -10.83 -5.00 -0.43
C VAL A 27 -11.76 -3.80 -0.44
N GLN A 28 -12.79 -3.86 0.37
CA GLN A 28 -13.58 -2.69 0.72
C GLN A 28 -12.69 -1.86 1.62
N GLU A 29 -12.05 -0.83 1.06
CA GLU A 29 -11.39 0.22 1.84
C GLU A 29 -12.45 0.85 2.73
N GLU A 30 -12.47 0.45 4.02
CA GLU A 30 -13.41 1.00 4.98
C GLU A 30 -13.05 2.48 5.22
N LYS A 31 -13.96 3.36 4.81
CA LYS A 31 -13.88 4.79 5.12
C LYS A 31 -13.79 4.98 6.64
N PRO A 32 -12.94 5.88 7.15
CA PRO A 32 -12.73 6.05 8.58
C PRO A 32 -14.04 6.35 9.31
N LYS A 33 -14.31 5.60 10.37
CA LYS A 33 -15.48 5.76 11.25
C LYS A 33 -15.14 6.77 12.34
N GLY A 34 -15.27 8.07 12.04
CA GLY A 34 -14.99 9.11 13.05
C GLY A 34 -14.86 10.50 12.48
N PRO A 35 -14.42 11.46 13.30
CA PRO A 35 -14.15 12.82 12.84
C PRO A 35 -13.06 12.81 11.76
N ILE A 36 -13.33 13.47 10.64
CA ILE A 36 -12.41 13.57 9.50
C ILE A 36 -11.45 14.74 9.72
N ALA A 37 -10.16 14.43 9.71
CA ALA A 37 -9.07 15.40 9.80
C ALA A 37 -8.68 15.93 8.41
N GLN A 38 -7.87 16.98 8.41
CA GLN A 38 -7.21 17.49 7.22
C GLN A 38 -5.72 17.15 7.28
N ILE A 39 -5.13 16.94 6.11
CA ILE A 39 -3.70 16.64 5.98
C ILE A 39 -3.09 17.48 4.85
N GLU A 40 -1.88 17.97 5.06
CA GLU A 40 -1.12 18.74 4.08
C GLU A 40 0.34 18.30 4.13
N PHE A 41 0.97 18.28 2.97
CA PHE A 41 2.40 18.06 2.81
C PHE A 41 3.04 19.32 2.24
N PRO A 42 3.62 20.20 3.09
CA PRO A 42 4.13 21.51 2.66
C PRO A 42 5.24 21.44 1.60
N GLU A 43 6.00 20.35 1.59
CA GLU A 43 7.11 20.11 0.65
C GLU A 43 6.72 19.11 -0.44
N GLY A 44 5.43 18.71 -0.51
CA GLY A 44 4.90 17.72 -1.45
C GLY A 44 5.03 16.29 -0.95
N THR A 45 4.54 15.37 -1.77
CA THR A 45 4.48 13.92 -1.50
C THR A 45 5.50 13.11 -2.30
N GLU A 46 6.38 13.79 -3.04
CA GLU A 46 7.41 13.14 -3.86
C GLU A 46 8.80 13.67 -3.53
N TYR A 47 9.77 12.77 -3.44
CA TYR A 47 11.17 13.14 -3.34
C TYR A 47 12.03 12.36 -4.33
N ASN A 48 12.98 13.06 -4.97
CA ASN A 48 13.90 12.48 -5.95
C ASN A 48 15.34 12.62 -5.47
N PHE A 49 15.99 11.48 -5.20
CA PHE A 49 17.41 11.43 -4.82
C PHE A 49 18.37 11.71 -5.98
N GLY A 50 17.86 11.82 -7.22
CA GLY A 50 18.71 11.95 -8.40
C GLY A 50 19.47 10.65 -8.73
N THR A 51 20.61 10.82 -9.41
CA THR A 51 21.52 9.71 -9.74
C THR A 51 22.63 9.64 -8.70
N TYR A 52 22.94 8.42 -8.22
CA TYR A 52 24.00 8.17 -7.26
C TYR A 52 24.69 6.84 -7.54
N TYR A 53 25.88 6.65 -6.95
CA TYR A 53 26.81 5.55 -7.29
C TYR A 53 27.23 4.76 -6.05
N GLU A 54 26.86 5.20 -4.87
CA GLU A 54 27.22 4.55 -3.61
C GLU A 54 26.05 3.78 -3.02
N ARG A 55 26.34 2.56 -2.54
CA ARG A 55 25.37 1.71 -1.85
C ARG A 55 25.27 2.16 -0.40
N GLU A 56 24.36 3.06 -0.14
CA GLU A 56 24.06 3.58 1.20
C GLU A 56 22.54 3.74 1.36
N ASP A 57 22.08 3.72 2.59
CA ASP A 57 20.68 4.01 2.88
C ASP A 57 20.31 5.39 2.40
N LYS A 58 19.18 5.49 1.70
CA LYS A 58 18.62 6.78 1.27
C LYS A 58 17.46 7.13 2.19
N THR A 59 17.59 8.26 2.85
CA THR A 59 16.60 8.72 3.84
C THR A 59 16.00 10.05 3.43
N HIS A 60 14.70 10.21 3.69
CA HIS A 60 14.00 11.48 3.48
C HIS A 60 12.91 11.67 4.52
N ASP A 61 12.76 12.92 4.98
CA ASP A 61 11.76 13.34 5.93
C ASP A 61 10.64 14.09 5.21
N PHE A 62 9.46 13.49 5.16
CA PHE A 62 8.27 14.18 4.67
C PHE A 62 7.60 14.93 5.80
N LEU A 63 7.52 16.26 5.67
CA LEU A 63 6.77 17.08 6.61
C LEU A 63 5.27 16.88 6.39
N VAL A 64 4.55 16.58 7.46
CA VAL A 64 3.09 16.41 7.47
C VAL A 64 2.48 17.42 8.42
N ARG A 65 1.48 18.17 7.97
CA ARG A 65 0.80 19.22 8.73
C ARG A 65 -0.69 18.94 8.82
N ASN A 66 -1.25 19.26 9.98
CA ASN A 66 -2.71 19.31 10.14
C ASN A 66 -3.21 20.76 10.06
N PRO A 67 -3.78 21.22 8.94
CA PRO A 67 -4.33 22.57 8.85
C PRO A 67 -5.75 22.67 9.46
N GLY A 68 -6.36 21.53 9.82
CA GLY A 68 -7.73 21.44 10.30
C GLY A 68 -7.84 21.41 11.82
N LYS A 69 -9.08 21.46 12.32
CA LYS A 69 -9.38 21.48 13.77
C LYS A 69 -9.44 20.10 14.40
N VAL A 70 -9.74 19.06 13.59
CA VAL A 70 -9.80 17.69 14.05
C VAL A 70 -8.37 17.15 14.14
N PRO A 71 -7.95 16.55 15.28
CA PRO A 71 -6.63 15.95 15.39
C PRO A 71 -6.41 14.90 14.28
N LEU A 72 -5.29 15.02 13.57
CA LEU A 72 -4.88 14.08 12.55
C LEU A 72 -4.18 12.88 13.19
N VAL A 73 -4.71 11.70 12.95
CA VAL A 73 -4.17 10.43 13.44
C VAL A 73 -3.73 9.60 12.25
N ILE A 74 -2.43 9.35 12.14
CA ILE A 74 -1.88 8.37 11.18
C ILE A 74 -2.04 6.99 11.82
N THR A 75 -2.79 6.12 11.19
CA THR A 75 -3.14 4.79 11.74
C THR A 75 -2.20 3.69 11.24
N GLU A 76 -1.67 3.85 10.01
CA GLU A 76 -0.78 2.87 9.40
C GLU A 76 0.11 3.53 8.33
N LEU A 77 1.33 2.99 8.19
CA LEU A 77 2.27 3.30 7.12
C LEU A 77 2.65 1.99 6.43
N GLU A 78 2.13 1.80 5.23
CA GLU A 78 2.37 0.60 4.42
C GLU A 78 3.44 0.89 3.37
N THR A 79 4.47 0.04 3.28
CA THR A 79 5.57 0.23 2.32
C THR A 79 5.43 -0.72 1.14
N SER A 80 5.79 -0.28 -0.06
CA SER A 80 5.70 -1.07 -1.30
C SER A 80 6.69 -2.25 -1.37
N CYS A 81 7.68 -2.32 -0.48
CA CYS A 81 8.64 -3.43 -0.37
C CYS A 81 9.24 -3.53 1.03
N GLY A 82 9.77 -4.70 1.39
CA GLY A 82 10.54 -4.90 2.62
C GLY A 82 11.89 -4.15 2.67
N CYS A 83 12.30 -3.53 1.56
CA CYS A 83 13.49 -2.70 1.44
C CYS A 83 13.25 -1.22 1.82
N THR A 84 12.05 -0.88 2.25
CA THR A 84 11.66 0.47 2.67
C THR A 84 11.06 0.40 4.06
N LYS A 85 11.45 1.32 4.95
CA LYS A 85 10.87 1.51 6.26
C LYS A 85 10.30 2.91 6.36
N ALA A 86 9.16 3.05 7.03
CA ALA A 86 8.56 4.33 7.33
C ALA A 86 8.26 4.42 8.83
N ILE A 87 8.59 5.56 9.44
CA ILE A 87 8.35 5.86 10.85
C ILE A 87 7.57 7.17 10.89
N GLY A 88 6.38 7.12 11.44
CA GLY A 88 5.49 8.28 11.54
C GLY A 88 5.31 8.79 12.95
N PRO A 89 4.47 9.83 13.10
CA PRO A 89 4.10 10.38 14.39
C PRO A 89 3.45 9.34 15.29
N GLU A 90 3.92 9.25 16.55
CA GLU A 90 3.32 8.39 17.58
C GLU A 90 2.08 9.03 18.22
N LYS A 91 1.90 10.33 18.06
CA LYS A 91 0.82 11.11 18.66
C LYS A 91 -0.01 11.81 17.59
N PRO A 92 -1.29 12.11 17.89
CA PRO A 92 -2.08 12.91 16.97
C PRO A 92 -1.46 14.29 16.73
N ILE A 93 -1.43 14.71 15.47
CA ILE A 93 -0.99 16.05 15.05
C ILE A 93 -2.17 16.99 15.26
N LEU A 94 -2.02 17.96 16.16
CA LEU A 94 -3.08 18.91 16.52
C LEU A 94 -3.20 20.03 15.47
N GLU A 95 -4.27 20.83 15.58
CA GLU A 95 -4.53 21.98 14.69
C GLU A 95 -3.28 22.85 14.50
N GLY A 96 -2.90 23.08 13.26
CA GLY A 96 -1.76 23.92 12.86
C GLY A 96 -0.38 23.32 13.11
N GLN A 97 -0.28 22.17 13.78
CA GLN A 97 1.01 21.52 14.05
C GLN A 97 1.53 20.78 12.83
N THR A 98 2.85 20.64 12.79
CA THR A 98 3.61 19.87 11.81
C THR A 98 4.40 18.78 12.53
N ASP A 99 4.50 17.62 11.92
CA ASP A 99 5.33 16.49 12.34
C ASP A 99 6.01 15.88 11.11
N THR A 100 6.73 14.77 11.27
CA THR A 100 7.56 14.18 10.23
C THR A 100 7.23 12.69 10.02
N ILE A 101 7.19 12.28 8.76
CA ILE A 101 7.25 10.87 8.38
C ILE A 101 8.64 10.60 7.83
N HIS A 102 9.45 9.86 8.61
CA HIS A 102 10.80 9.50 8.26
C HIS A 102 10.81 8.23 7.41
N VAL A 103 11.33 8.29 6.18
CA VAL A 103 11.38 7.15 5.26
C VAL A 103 12.82 6.77 4.97
N ILE A 104 13.12 5.47 5.08
CA ILE A 104 14.45 4.88 4.84
C ILE A 104 14.31 3.85 3.74
N TYR A 105 15.04 4.01 2.66
CA TYR A 105 15.23 3.00 1.63
C TYR A 105 16.60 2.33 1.84
N ASP A 106 16.58 1.02 2.13
CA ASP A 106 17.76 0.22 2.46
C ASP A 106 18.69 0.08 1.24
N GLY A 107 19.92 0.56 1.40
CA GLY A 107 20.96 0.52 0.39
C GLY A 107 21.40 -0.88 -0.05
N ASN A 108 21.08 -1.93 0.72
CA ASN A 108 21.43 -3.30 0.38
C ASN A 108 20.51 -3.92 -0.69
N GLY A 109 19.35 -3.32 -0.94
CA GLY A 109 18.36 -3.78 -1.91
C GLY A 109 18.49 -3.16 -3.31
N PHE A 110 19.56 -2.42 -3.60
CA PHE A 110 19.70 -1.71 -4.86
C PHE A 110 19.92 -2.64 -6.06
N THR A 111 19.07 -2.48 -7.06
CA THR A 111 19.30 -2.94 -8.41
C THR A 111 19.70 -1.74 -9.26
N GLU A 112 20.66 -1.89 -10.15
CA GLU A 112 21.06 -0.83 -11.07
C GLU A 112 19.88 -0.32 -11.90
N GLY A 113 19.88 0.99 -12.13
CA GLY A 113 18.87 1.71 -12.89
C GLY A 113 17.94 2.56 -12.04
N ASN A 114 16.86 2.99 -12.66
CA ASN A 114 15.83 3.80 -12.00
C ASN A 114 14.98 2.96 -11.06
N TRP A 115 14.62 3.54 -9.93
CA TRP A 115 13.74 2.92 -8.96
C TRP A 115 12.70 3.91 -8.44
N ILE A 116 11.56 3.36 -8.01
CA ILE A 116 10.46 4.07 -7.35
C ILE A 116 10.04 3.23 -6.15
N LYS A 117 9.86 3.87 -5.00
CA LYS A 117 9.33 3.29 -3.77
C LYS A 117 8.18 4.15 -3.25
N GLN A 118 7.17 3.49 -2.70
CA GLN A 118 5.99 4.16 -2.18
C GLN A 118 5.76 3.79 -0.72
N VAL A 119 5.27 4.76 0.02
CA VAL A 119 4.74 4.60 1.38
C VAL A 119 3.30 5.08 1.36
N ARG A 120 2.38 4.18 1.62
CA ARG A 120 0.96 4.48 1.74
C ARG A 120 0.62 4.87 3.17
N ILE A 121 -0.05 5.99 3.31
CA ILE A 121 -0.47 6.54 4.60
C ILE A 121 -1.96 6.30 4.76
N HIS A 122 -2.35 5.60 5.81
CA HIS A 122 -3.72 5.51 6.29
C HIS A 122 -3.89 6.45 7.49
N ALA A 123 -4.93 7.25 7.46
CA ALA A 123 -5.23 8.24 8.50
C ALA A 123 -6.75 8.46 8.61
N ASN A 124 -7.18 9.24 9.61
CA ASN A 124 -8.57 9.65 9.75
C ASN A 124 -8.94 10.82 8.81
N ILE A 125 -8.65 10.68 7.53
CA ILE A 125 -8.92 11.67 6.46
C ILE A 125 -10.05 11.18 5.54
N GLU A 126 -10.49 12.02 4.60
CA GLU A 126 -11.58 11.65 3.69
C GLU A 126 -11.12 10.65 2.63
N GLU A 127 -9.94 10.82 2.10
CA GLU A 127 -9.29 9.90 1.17
C GLU A 127 -8.96 8.60 1.88
N PRO A 128 -9.08 7.44 1.22
CA PRO A 128 -8.77 6.15 1.84
C PRO A 128 -7.29 6.03 2.21
N PHE A 129 -6.41 6.68 1.45
CA PHE A 129 -4.96 6.73 1.69
C PHE A 129 -4.31 7.88 0.90
N ILE A 130 -3.07 8.20 1.26
CA ILE A 130 -2.17 9.07 0.49
C ILE A 130 -0.85 8.34 0.27
N ASP A 131 -0.33 8.36 -0.95
CA ASP A 131 0.96 7.76 -1.27
C ASP A 131 2.09 8.81 -1.27
N LEU A 132 3.13 8.57 -0.46
CA LEU A 132 4.42 9.25 -0.58
C LEU A 132 5.29 8.48 -1.56
N THR A 133 6.02 9.19 -2.42
CA THR A 133 6.85 8.59 -3.45
C THR A 133 8.30 9.01 -3.33
N LEU A 134 9.21 8.04 -3.22
CA LEU A 134 10.65 8.24 -3.36
C LEU A 134 11.10 7.66 -4.68
N LYS A 135 11.98 8.37 -5.38
CA LYS A 135 12.55 7.92 -6.65
C LYS A 135 14.03 8.30 -6.75
N GLY A 136 14.76 7.53 -7.55
CA GLY A 136 16.17 7.77 -7.80
C GLY A 136 16.72 6.84 -8.87
N ALA A 137 18.00 6.95 -9.16
CA ALA A 137 18.72 6.08 -10.05
C ALA A 137 20.06 5.69 -9.41
N TYR A 138 20.30 4.39 -9.27
CA TYR A 138 21.57 3.84 -8.81
C TYR A 138 22.33 3.21 -9.97
N PHE A 139 23.62 3.48 -10.06
CA PHE A 139 24.55 2.83 -11.00
C PHE A 139 25.85 2.48 -10.28
N ASP A 140 26.34 1.26 -10.47
CA ASP A 140 27.63 0.86 -9.91
C ASP A 140 28.77 1.51 -10.70
N ASN A 141 29.72 2.13 -9.99
CA ASN A 141 30.95 2.61 -10.58
C ASN A 141 31.96 1.47 -10.63
N GLN A 142 31.91 0.62 -11.67
CA GLN A 142 32.98 -0.35 -11.94
C GLN A 142 34.15 0.31 -12.65
#